data_99ef30e6578c24e792c6a20f8da25808
#
_entry.id   99ef30e6578c24e792c6a20f8da25808
#
_cell.length_a   1.000
_cell.length_b   1.000
_cell.length_c   1.000
_cell.angle_alpha   90.00
_cell.angle_beta   90.00
_cell.angle_gamma   90.00
#
_symmetry.space_group_name_H-M   'P 1'
#
loop_
_entity.id
_entity.type
_entity.pdbx_description
1 polymer ?
#
loop_
_entity_poly.entity_id
_entity_poly.type
_entity_poly.pdbx_seq_one_letter_code
_entity_poly.pdbx_strand_id
1 'polypeptide(L)'
;MAEEQACCVVSVSGPPSAPEPAAGPCSCSGVVLSRGPGLVLCQGAVFAPFLRDGPAAWARPRALPPDALRPCLRVLVLQPPAGTRAPAPGFDAPAPGLDAPALGLDAPAPGLDAPAARRSAAGGLRQHEARLLALVPCGAFRRALARAFGRAEQWRFGGEEAGGDPRALHWFAWLRVPGLDCPGGGWAARAGAGCLRKGEGLLACGSPFGALCPDLFLNTLSSGVVSNLAGEENALILTDARCLPGTEGGGAFLRSPAGPRLVAVIAAAFCWKGAEWVGLTLLCSLAAILRSSAAVLGEAGVAVPPVPGRAGALRAGGGQEALARAALVECGAAWGSGVLLGPRLLLTCRHVLEAGGPLRATPVPGPGRAAAALGGRVVFATEESSPFDVAVVELEESVPGFVPPCLADTFLPGEEVSVVGFGALGRACGPSVTAGVLSAVVAVAGRPVMLQTTCAVHGGSSGGPLVSSRSGRLLGIVASNTRDTGAGATYPHLNFCVPITVLQPPVMRYRRTGDPSAFTVLNQADKGVRAAWRLQRQPGPPSKL
;
A
#
# COMPACT_ATOMS: atom_id res chain seq x y z
N MET A 1 -16.87 8.70 -15.91
CA MET A 1 -16.43 7.34 -16.24
C MET A 1 -16.23 6.63 -14.91
N ALA A 2 -16.82 5.45 -14.73
CA ALA A 2 -16.46 4.59 -13.59
C ALA A 2 -14.98 4.16 -13.75
N GLU A 3 -14.30 3.87 -12.64
CA GLU A 3 -12.89 3.46 -12.60
C GLU A 3 -12.62 2.29 -13.54
N GLU A 4 -13.52 1.32 -13.53
CA GLU A 4 -13.49 0.13 -14.37
C GLU A 4 -13.51 0.43 -15.89
N GLN A 5 -14.10 1.56 -16.31
CA GLN A 5 -14.13 1.98 -17.69
C GLN A 5 -12.90 2.81 -18.10
N ALA A 6 -12.13 3.26 -17.11
CA ALA A 6 -10.91 4.01 -17.35
C ALA A 6 -9.68 3.11 -17.52
N CYS A 7 -9.76 1.81 -17.18
CA CYS A 7 -8.65 0.87 -17.26
C CYS A 7 -8.86 -0.14 -18.43
N CYS A 8 -7.78 -0.82 -18.80
CA CYS A 8 -7.73 -1.79 -19.88
C CYS A 8 -6.55 -2.76 -19.66
N VAL A 9 -6.48 -3.82 -20.47
CA VAL A 9 -5.26 -4.65 -20.60
C VAL A 9 -4.52 -4.24 -21.86
N VAL A 10 -3.22 -4.12 -21.78
CA VAL A 10 -2.31 -3.94 -22.91
C VAL A 10 -1.55 -5.23 -23.11
N SER A 11 -1.63 -5.79 -24.31
CA SER A 11 -0.91 -7.00 -24.70
C SER A 11 0.04 -6.68 -25.85
N VAL A 12 1.29 -7.13 -25.76
CA VAL A 12 2.33 -6.91 -26.75
C VAL A 12 2.88 -8.26 -27.18
N SER A 13 2.93 -8.51 -28.46
CA SER A 13 3.48 -9.73 -29.05
C SER A 13 4.39 -9.40 -30.24
N GLY A 14 5.39 -10.26 -30.44
CA GLY A 14 6.25 -10.21 -31.62
C GLY A 14 5.61 -10.89 -32.84
N PRO A 15 6.26 -10.85 -34.01
CA PRO A 15 5.78 -11.54 -35.21
C PRO A 15 5.78 -13.06 -34.97
N PRO A 16 4.77 -13.78 -35.54
CA PRO A 16 4.62 -15.23 -35.34
C PRO A 16 5.75 -16.09 -35.97
N SER A 17 6.65 -15.47 -36.71
CA SER A 17 7.71 -16.14 -37.52
C SER A 17 9.12 -16.03 -36.93
N ALA A 18 9.28 -15.67 -35.64
CA ALA A 18 10.60 -15.62 -35.02
C ALA A 18 11.14 -17.04 -34.73
N PRO A 19 12.40 -17.36 -35.06
CA PRO A 19 12.99 -18.71 -34.90
C PRO A 19 13.35 -19.10 -33.48
N GLU A 20 13.20 -18.23 -32.50
CA GLU A 20 13.33 -18.56 -31.07
C GLU A 20 11.95 -18.79 -30.46
N PRO A 21 11.81 -19.68 -29.45
CA PRO A 21 10.52 -19.85 -28.76
C PRO A 21 10.12 -18.47 -28.25
N ALA A 22 9.18 -17.87 -28.97
CA ALA A 22 8.72 -16.53 -28.67
C ALA A 22 8.26 -16.52 -27.22
N ALA A 23 8.87 -15.66 -26.40
CA ALA A 23 8.28 -15.31 -25.12
C ALA A 23 6.79 -15.06 -25.41
N GLY A 24 5.90 -15.75 -24.71
CA GLY A 24 4.47 -15.60 -24.92
C GLY A 24 4.06 -14.12 -24.86
N PRO A 25 2.83 -13.75 -25.20
CA PRO A 25 2.43 -12.35 -25.20
C PRO A 25 2.67 -11.72 -23.84
N CYS A 26 3.48 -10.66 -23.81
CA CYS A 26 3.69 -9.86 -22.61
C CYS A 26 2.46 -8.96 -22.40
N SER A 27 1.97 -8.87 -21.19
CA SER A 27 0.81 -8.02 -20.89
C SER A 27 0.95 -7.27 -19.58
N CYS A 28 0.30 -6.13 -19.52
CA CYS A 28 0.15 -5.32 -18.32
C CYS A 28 -1.20 -4.60 -18.35
N SER A 29 -1.52 -3.91 -17.28
CA SER A 29 -2.67 -3.00 -17.26
C SER A 29 -2.35 -1.69 -17.98
N GLY A 30 -3.38 -0.94 -18.34
CA GLY A 30 -3.27 0.40 -18.89
C GLY A 30 -4.42 1.29 -18.45
N VAL A 31 -4.26 2.59 -18.63
CA VAL A 31 -5.28 3.60 -18.34
C VAL A 31 -5.66 4.35 -19.63
N VAL A 32 -6.95 4.41 -19.93
CA VAL A 32 -7.51 5.23 -21.00
C VAL A 32 -7.58 6.67 -20.53
N LEU A 33 -6.64 7.50 -20.95
CA LEU A 33 -6.56 8.90 -20.51
C LEU A 33 -7.46 9.82 -21.32
N SER A 34 -7.67 9.52 -22.59
CA SER A 34 -8.55 10.30 -23.44
C SER A 34 -9.22 9.41 -24.48
N ARG A 35 -10.51 9.65 -24.68
CA ARG A 35 -11.29 9.00 -25.74
C ARG A 35 -11.40 9.88 -27.01
N GLY A 36 -11.13 11.18 -26.90
CA GLY A 36 -11.09 12.04 -28.09
C GLY A 36 -9.96 11.64 -29.05
N PRO A 37 -8.69 11.70 -28.57
CA PRO A 37 -7.57 11.22 -29.37
C PRO A 37 -7.22 9.72 -29.15
N GLY A 38 -8.03 8.92 -28.46
CA GLY A 38 -7.77 7.49 -28.22
C GLY A 38 -6.43 7.22 -27.55
N LEU A 39 -6.13 7.88 -26.40
CA LEU A 39 -4.86 7.75 -25.70
C LEU A 39 -4.93 6.78 -24.55
N VAL A 40 -3.97 5.84 -24.54
CA VAL A 40 -3.76 4.89 -23.43
C VAL A 40 -2.34 5.04 -22.91
N LEU A 41 -2.21 5.01 -21.59
CA LEU A 41 -0.95 5.02 -20.86
C LEU A 41 -0.78 3.68 -20.15
N CYS A 42 0.39 3.05 -20.26
CA CYS A 42 0.71 1.82 -19.53
C CYS A 42 2.15 1.81 -19.06
N GLN A 43 2.54 0.75 -18.31
CA GLN A 43 3.91 0.56 -17.84
C GLN A 43 4.83 0.18 -19.02
N GLY A 44 5.98 0.85 -19.14
CA GLY A 44 6.92 0.64 -20.24
C GLY A 44 7.63 -0.71 -20.20
N ALA A 45 7.74 -1.33 -19.02
CA ALA A 45 8.41 -2.63 -18.86
C ALA A 45 7.82 -3.75 -19.73
N VAL A 46 6.54 -3.68 -20.10
CA VAL A 46 5.89 -4.66 -21.01
C VAL A 46 6.57 -4.72 -22.37
N PHE A 47 7.29 -3.67 -22.77
CA PHE A 47 8.04 -3.60 -24.02
C PHE A 47 9.50 -4.08 -23.89
N ALA A 48 9.97 -4.45 -22.69
CA ALA A 48 11.36 -4.83 -22.43
C ALA A 48 11.88 -5.94 -23.37
N PRO A 49 11.14 -7.06 -23.62
CA PRO A 49 11.62 -8.14 -24.51
C PRO A 49 11.76 -7.72 -25.98
N PHE A 50 11.16 -6.61 -26.35
CA PHE A 50 11.08 -6.14 -27.72
C PHE A 50 12.04 -4.98 -28.03
N LEU A 51 12.82 -4.51 -27.04
CA LEU A 51 13.82 -3.48 -27.26
C LEU A 51 14.98 -4.00 -28.12
N ARG A 52 15.41 -3.21 -29.12
CA ARG A 52 16.53 -3.55 -30.00
C ARG A 52 17.86 -3.61 -29.23
N ASP A 53 18.07 -2.65 -28.32
CA ASP A 53 19.29 -2.56 -27.51
C ASP A 53 19.14 -3.29 -26.16
N GLY A 54 18.06 -4.07 -25.98
CA GLY A 54 17.78 -4.79 -24.76
C GLY A 54 17.70 -3.89 -23.52
N PRO A 55 18.02 -4.40 -22.32
CA PRO A 55 17.92 -3.65 -21.06
C PRO A 55 18.78 -2.39 -20.98
N ALA A 56 19.82 -2.24 -21.80
CA ALA A 56 20.66 -1.04 -21.85
C ALA A 56 19.87 0.22 -22.26
N ALA A 57 18.78 0.04 -23.00
CA ALA A 57 17.91 1.14 -23.40
C ALA A 57 17.29 1.88 -22.20
N TRP A 58 17.03 1.20 -21.07
CA TRP A 58 16.47 1.80 -19.86
C TRP A 58 17.39 2.81 -19.15
N ALA A 59 18.68 2.81 -19.46
CA ALA A 59 19.62 3.79 -18.94
C ALA A 59 19.57 5.15 -19.66
N ARG A 60 18.88 5.23 -20.81
CA ARG A 60 18.80 6.46 -21.59
C ARG A 60 17.99 7.55 -20.87
N PRO A 61 18.43 8.81 -20.92
CA PRO A 61 17.72 9.90 -20.26
C PRO A 61 16.53 10.46 -21.06
N ARG A 62 16.41 10.09 -22.34
CA ARG A 62 15.41 10.62 -23.28
C ARG A 62 14.38 9.56 -23.65
N ALA A 63 13.24 10.03 -24.13
CA ALA A 63 12.20 9.16 -24.66
C ALA A 63 12.74 8.27 -25.79
N LEU A 64 12.21 7.04 -25.88
CA LEU A 64 12.50 6.09 -26.95
C LEU A 64 11.35 6.11 -27.95
N PRO A 65 11.62 6.42 -29.23
CA PRO A 65 10.62 6.37 -30.27
C PRO A 65 10.26 4.91 -30.66
N PRO A 66 9.21 4.68 -31.47
CA PRO A 66 8.79 3.34 -31.87
C PRO A 66 9.86 2.51 -32.55
N ASP A 67 10.78 3.13 -33.28
CA ASP A 67 11.89 2.48 -33.99
C ASP A 67 12.98 1.93 -33.06
N ALA A 68 12.97 2.28 -31.77
CA ALA A 68 13.79 1.63 -30.74
C ALA A 68 13.34 0.20 -30.44
N LEU A 69 12.17 -0.20 -30.90
CA LEU A 69 11.63 -1.56 -30.77
C LEU A 69 11.89 -2.39 -32.04
N ARG A 70 11.81 -3.71 -31.87
CA ARG A 70 11.84 -4.64 -32.99
C ARG A 70 10.65 -4.36 -33.93
N PRO A 71 10.79 -4.53 -35.24
CA PRO A 71 9.69 -4.30 -36.19
C PRO A 71 8.58 -5.34 -36.03
N CYS A 72 7.39 -5.01 -36.55
CA CYS A 72 6.23 -5.91 -36.60
C CYS A 72 5.67 -6.34 -35.25
N LEU A 73 5.78 -5.49 -34.25
CA LEU A 73 5.07 -5.72 -32.99
C LEU A 73 3.57 -5.52 -33.17
N ARG A 74 2.80 -6.42 -32.57
CA ARG A 74 1.37 -6.27 -32.42
C ARG A 74 1.05 -5.81 -31.01
N VAL A 75 0.42 -4.66 -30.87
CA VAL A 75 -0.04 -4.11 -29.60
C VAL A 75 -1.56 -4.09 -29.59
N LEU A 76 -2.16 -4.77 -28.63
CA LEU A 76 -3.61 -4.85 -28.46
C LEU A 76 -4.03 -4.22 -27.14
N VAL A 77 -5.15 -3.52 -27.16
CA VAL A 77 -5.84 -3.00 -25.99
C VAL A 77 -7.17 -3.73 -25.84
N LEU A 78 -7.34 -4.40 -24.69
CA LEU A 78 -8.55 -5.15 -24.34
C LEU A 78 -9.40 -4.33 -23.36
N GLN A 79 -10.68 -4.21 -23.64
CA GLN A 79 -11.66 -3.48 -22.84
C GLN A 79 -12.91 -4.30 -22.57
N PRO A 80 -13.68 -3.95 -21.50
CA PRO A 80 -14.98 -4.56 -21.26
C PRO A 80 -15.94 -4.30 -22.44
N PRO A 81 -16.95 -5.18 -22.62
CA PRO A 81 -17.98 -4.99 -23.64
C PRO A 81 -18.73 -3.66 -23.42
N ALA A 82 -19.25 -3.07 -24.53
CA ALA A 82 -20.05 -1.86 -24.43
C ALA A 82 -21.39 -2.17 -23.73
N GLY A 83 -21.77 -1.37 -22.72
CA GLY A 83 -23.07 -1.47 -22.06
C GLY A 83 -23.10 -2.22 -20.72
N THR A 84 -22.01 -2.80 -20.27
CA THR A 84 -21.90 -3.32 -18.88
C THR A 84 -21.78 -2.15 -17.90
N ARG A 85 -22.91 -1.51 -17.60
CA ARG A 85 -23.00 -0.64 -16.43
C ARG A 85 -23.24 -1.57 -15.25
N ALA A 86 -22.23 -1.81 -14.41
CA ALA A 86 -22.46 -2.39 -13.11
C ALA A 86 -23.50 -1.50 -12.40
N PRO A 87 -24.56 -2.05 -11.81
CA PRO A 87 -25.45 -1.25 -10.98
C PRO A 87 -24.58 -0.61 -9.89
N ALA A 88 -24.70 0.70 -9.74
CA ALA A 88 -24.07 1.38 -8.61
C ALA A 88 -24.52 0.64 -7.35
N PRO A 89 -23.63 0.19 -6.46
CA PRO A 89 -24.04 -0.37 -5.19
C PRO A 89 -24.76 0.74 -4.45
N GLY A 90 -26.09 0.59 -4.31
CA GLY A 90 -26.89 1.46 -3.48
C GLY A 90 -26.43 1.26 -2.03
N PHE A 91 -25.74 2.24 -1.48
CA PHE A 91 -25.29 2.27 -0.09
C PHE A 91 -26.42 2.63 0.90
N ASP A 92 -27.68 2.58 0.46
CA ASP A 92 -28.87 2.93 1.26
C ASP A 92 -29.86 1.77 1.40
N ALA A 93 -29.39 0.52 1.51
CA ALA A 93 -30.26 -0.54 2.00
C ALA A 93 -30.05 -0.67 3.53
N PRO A 94 -31.11 -0.47 4.36
CA PRO A 94 -31.03 -0.79 5.77
C PRO A 94 -30.72 -2.28 5.91
N ALA A 95 -29.83 -2.62 6.85
CA ALA A 95 -29.50 -4.01 7.16
C ALA A 95 -30.78 -4.81 7.39
N PRO A 96 -30.95 -6.00 6.78
CA PRO A 96 -32.11 -6.84 7.06
C PRO A 96 -32.11 -7.20 8.54
N GLY A 97 -33.27 -7.00 9.18
CA GLY A 97 -33.47 -7.34 10.59
C GLY A 97 -33.16 -8.80 10.87
N LEU A 98 -32.57 -9.06 12.04
CA LEU A 98 -32.18 -10.36 12.58
C LEU A 98 -33.37 -11.23 13.02
N ASP A 99 -34.43 -11.32 12.22
CA ASP A 99 -35.56 -12.20 12.49
C ASP A 99 -35.81 -13.13 11.30
N ALA A 100 -34.90 -14.09 11.11
CA ALA A 100 -35.16 -15.27 10.27
C ALA A 100 -35.15 -16.52 11.15
N PRO A 101 -36.19 -17.37 11.08
CA PRO A 101 -36.26 -18.59 11.86
C PRO A 101 -35.17 -19.56 11.42
N ALA A 102 -34.58 -20.28 12.40
CA ALA A 102 -33.60 -21.33 12.21
C ALA A 102 -34.14 -22.42 11.26
N LEU A 103 -33.61 -22.49 10.06
CA LEU A 103 -33.82 -23.60 9.14
C LEU A 103 -32.93 -24.77 9.57
N GLY A 104 -33.60 -25.94 9.77
CA GLY A 104 -33.00 -27.18 10.26
C GLY A 104 -31.84 -27.69 9.40
N LEU A 105 -30.90 -28.30 10.07
CA LEU A 105 -29.65 -28.90 9.58
C LEU A 105 -29.87 -30.30 8.94
N ASP A 106 -30.84 -30.47 8.02
CA ASP A 106 -31.04 -31.74 7.33
C ASP A 106 -31.40 -31.53 5.86
N ALA A 107 -30.44 -31.05 5.07
CA ALA A 107 -30.49 -31.16 3.62
C ALA A 107 -29.19 -31.80 3.11
N PRO A 108 -29.22 -32.88 2.30
CA PRO A 108 -28.04 -33.52 1.75
C PRO A 108 -27.31 -32.52 0.82
N ALA A 109 -25.97 -32.50 0.90
CA ALA A 109 -25.13 -31.72 0.04
C ALA A 109 -25.43 -32.03 -1.43
N PRO A 110 -25.60 -31.01 -2.31
CA PRO A 110 -25.78 -31.25 -3.74
C PRO A 110 -24.50 -31.84 -4.32
N GLY A 111 -24.64 -32.96 -5.06
CA GLY A 111 -23.55 -33.65 -5.69
C GLY A 111 -22.73 -32.75 -6.63
N LEU A 112 -21.44 -33.03 -6.68
CA LEU A 112 -20.40 -32.31 -7.43
C LEU A 112 -20.48 -32.44 -8.98
N ASP A 113 -21.60 -32.95 -9.53
CA ASP A 113 -21.74 -33.22 -10.96
C ASP A 113 -22.76 -32.34 -11.70
N ALA A 114 -23.06 -31.16 -11.21
CA ALA A 114 -23.74 -30.17 -12.04
C ALA A 114 -22.73 -29.47 -12.95
N PRO A 115 -22.87 -29.52 -14.30
CA PRO A 115 -22.00 -28.75 -15.17
C PRO A 115 -22.16 -27.27 -14.80
N ALA A 116 -21.05 -26.63 -14.41
CA ALA A 116 -20.99 -25.21 -14.14
C ALA A 116 -21.67 -24.50 -15.32
N ALA A 117 -22.85 -23.93 -15.08
CA ALA A 117 -23.52 -23.11 -16.05
C ALA A 117 -22.55 -21.97 -16.39
N ARG A 118 -21.88 -22.12 -17.54
CA ARG A 118 -21.10 -21.02 -18.14
C ARG A 118 -22.07 -19.86 -18.22
N ARG A 119 -21.89 -18.86 -17.37
CA ARG A 119 -22.43 -17.54 -17.62
C ARG A 119 -21.72 -17.05 -18.87
N SER A 120 -22.25 -17.40 -20.01
CA SER A 120 -21.99 -16.77 -21.27
C SER A 120 -22.37 -15.30 -21.08
N ALA A 121 -21.41 -14.45 -20.72
CA ALA A 121 -21.55 -13.04 -20.89
C ALA A 121 -21.72 -12.82 -22.39
N ALA A 122 -22.93 -12.54 -22.82
CA ALA A 122 -23.25 -12.18 -24.20
C ALA A 122 -22.59 -10.82 -24.48
N GLY A 123 -21.32 -10.85 -24.93
CA GLY A 123 -20.52 -9.68 -25.25
C GLY A 123 -19.06 -9.96 -24.93
N GLY A 124 -18.30 -10.52 -25.90
CA GLY A 124 -16.86 -10.75 -25.72
C GLY A 124 -16.08 -9.44 -25.51
N LEU A 125 -14.87 -9.54 -24.95
CA LEU A 125 -13.95 -8.42 -24.79
C LEU A 125 -13.74 -7.69 -26.11
N ARG A 126 -13.76 -6.36 -26.08
CA ARG A 126 -13.42 -5.54 -27.24
C ARG A 126 -11.91 -5.46 -27.36
N GLN A 127 -11.38 -5.79 -28.53
CA GLN A 127 -9.97 -5.71 -28.86
C GLN A 127 -9.74 -4.58 -29.83
N HIS A 128 -8.78 -3.72 -29.53
CA HIS A 128 -8.38 -2.60 -30.38
C HIS A 128 -6.89 -2.70 -30.69
N GLU A 129 -6.52 -2.52 -31.95
CA GLU A 129 -5.12 -2.35 -32.30
C GLU A 129 -4.61 -0.98 -31.81
N ALA A 130 -3.40 -0.98 -31.27
CA ALA A 130 -2.76 0.20 -30.78
C ALA A 130 -1.40 0.43 -31.45
N ARG A 131 -1.00 1.70 -31.55
CA ARG A 131 0.33 2.11 -32.01
C ARG A 131 1.08 2.77 -30.87
N LEU A 132 2.31 2.34 -30.63
CA LEU A 132 3.20 3.03 -29.70
C LEU A 132 3.53 4.41 -30.25
N LEU A 133 3.35 5.44 -29.43
CA LEU A 133 3.84 6.79 -29.73
C LEU A 133 5.27 6.95 -29.23
N ALA A 134 5.54 6.58 -27.99
CA ALA A 134 6.88 6.56 -27.39
C ALA A 134 6.89 5.85 -26.04
N LEU A 135 8.10 5.45 -25.59
CA LEU A 135 8.41 5.12 -24.21
C LEU A 135 9.07 6.35 -23.57
N VAL A 136 8.52 6.83 -22.46
CA VAL A 136 8.97 8.07 -21.83
C VAL A 136 9.43 7.81 -20.39
N PRO A 137 10.67 8.23 -20.01
CA PRO A 137 11.14 8.09 -18.64
C PRO A 137 10.61 9.22 -17.77
N CYS A 138 10.05 8.89 -16.60
CA CYS A 138 9.66 9.88 -15.59
C CYS A 138 10.84 10.21 -14.67
N GLY A 139 11.56 11.28 -14.98
CA GLY A 139 12.77 11.67 -14.24
C GLY A 139 12.52 12.02 -12.77
N ALA A 140 11.40 12.66 -12.44
CA ALA A 140 11.03 12.97 -11.06
C ALA A 140 10.79 11.68 -10.24
N PHE A 141 10.09 10.70 -10.82
CA PHE A 141 9.86 9.40 -10.18
C PHE A 141 11.18 8.63 -9.99
N ARG A 142 12.06 8.62 -11.00
CA ARG A 142 13.39 8.00 -10.90
C ARG A 142 14.19 8.58 -9.73
N ARG A 143 14.22 9.92 -9.58
CA ARG A 143 14.94 10.58 -8.48
C ARG A 143 14.31 10.23 -7.12
N ALA A 144 12.97 10.16 -7.06
CA ALA A 144 12.25 9.78 -5.84
C ALA A 144 12.54 8.33 -5.44
N LEU A 145 12.55 7.39 -6.40
CA LEU A 145 12.95 6.00 -6.18
C LEU A 145 14.37 5.90 -5.63
N ALA A 146 15.35 6.55 -6.28
CA ALA A 146 16.74 6.51 -5.85
C ALA A 146 16.93 7.05 -4.43
N ARG A 147 16.18 8.09 -4.04
CA ARG A 147 16.23 8.65 -2.68
C ARG A 147 15.55 7.74 -1.66
N ALA A 148 14.37 7.19 -1.99
CA ALA A 148 13.57 6.38 -1.06
C ALA A 148 14.18 5.00 -0.81
N PHE A 149 14.70 4.35 -1.86
CA PHE A 149 15.17 2.97 -1.81
C PHE A 149 16.70 2.86 -1.76
N GLY A 150 17.44 3.96 -1.81
CA GLY A 150 18.87 4.10 -1.56
C GLY A 150 19.73 3.03 -2.24
N ARG A 151 20.09 1.99 -1.50
CA ARG A 151 20.83 0.83 -2.01
C ARG A 151 19.87 -0.11 -2.73
N ALA A 152 19.73 0.01 -4.04
CA ALA A 152 18.83 -0.78 -4.88
C ALA A 152 19.01 -2.30 -4.73
N GLU A 153 20.20 -2.76 -4.35
CA GLU A 153 20.56 -4.17 -4.18
C GLU A 153 19.75 -4.90 -3.09
N GLN A 154 19.18 -4.15 -2.13
CA GLN A 154 18.36 -4.70 -1.06
C GLN A 154 16.88 -4.78 -1.42
N TRP A 155 16.48 -4.19 -2.54
CA TRP A 155 15.09 -4.05 -2.93
C TRP A 155 14.79 -4.79 -4.22
N ARG A 156 13.66 -5.49 -4.24
CA ARG A 156 13.10 -6.11 -5.44
C ARG A 156 11.69 -5.58 -5.66
N PHE A 157 11.32 -5.44 -6.93
CA PHE A 157 10.01 -4.93 -7.34
C PHE A 157 9.39 -5.89 -8.34
N GLY A 158 8.08 -6.18 -8.18
CA GLY A 158 7.34 -7.16 -8.99
C GLY A 158 7.35 -8.58 -8.40
N GLY A 159 6.72 -9.54 -9.08
CA GLY A 159 6.62 -10.94 -8.66
C GLY A 159 7.94 -11.71 -8.82
N GLU A 160 8.02 -12.91 -8.22
CA GLU A 160 9.25 -13.74 -8.20
C GLU A 160 9.74 -14.14 -9.60
N GLU A 161 8.84 -14.37 -10.54
CA GLU A 161 9.18 -14.73 -11.94
C GLU A 161 9.53 -13.52 -12.82
N ALA A 162 9.09 -12.32 -12.43
CA ALA A 162 9.43 -11.09 -13.12
C ALA A 162 10.73 -10.53 -12.54
N GLY A 163 11.87 -11.09 -12.92
CA GLY A 163 13.18 -10.45 -12.77
C GLY A 163 13.23 -9.13 -13.55
N GLY A 164 12.21 -8.27 -13.35
CA GLY A 164 12.06 -6.99 -14.01
C GLY A 164 13.23 -6.09 -13.66
N ASP A 165 13.89 -5.55 -14.67
CA ASP A 165 14.94 -4.57 -14.51
C ASP A 165 14.42 -3.35 -13.72
N PRO A 166 14.94 -3.06 -12.50
CA PRO A 166 14.49 -1.91 -11.72
C PRO A 166 14.57 -0.59 -12.48
N ARG A 167 15.45 -0.53 -13.50
CA ARG A 167 15.60 0.63 -14.37
C ARG A 167 14.37 0.87 -15.27
N ALA A 168 13.53 -0.16 -15.49
CA ALA A 168 12.29 -0.02 -16.26
C ALA A 168 11.13 0.61 -15.47
N LEU A 169 11.18 0.63 -14.14
CA LEU A 169 10.09 1.09 -13.27
C LEU A 169 9.62 2.52 -13.55
N HIS A 170 10.52 3.38 -13.98
CA HIS A 170 10.20 4.78 -14.26
C HIS A 170 9.88 5.08 -15.72
N TRP A 171 9.69 4.05 -16.55
CA TRP A 171 9.36 4.19 -17.95
C TRP A 171 7.88 3.91 -18.20
N PHE A 172 7.24 4.75 -18.99
CA PHE A 172 5.82 4.66 -19.32
C PHE A 172 5.64 4.70 -20.84
N ALA A 173 4.71 3.87 -21.34
CA ALA A 173 4.39 3.77 -22.75
C ALA A 173 3.13 4.56 -23.08
N TRP A 174 3.19 5.37 -24.14
CA TRP A 174 2.07 6.10 -24.71
C TRP A 174 1.59 5.39 -25.94
N LEU A 175 0.32 5.03 -25.96
CA LEU A 175 -0.32 4.32 -27.07
C LEU A 175 -1.43 5.16 -27.70
N ARG A 176 -1.48 5.19 -29.01
CA ARG A 176 -2.61 5.66 -29.80
C ARG A 176 -3.50 4.49 -30.19
N VAL A 177 -4.77 4.56 -29.87
CA VAL A 177 -5.76 3.51 -30.11
C VAL A 177 -6.92 4.07 -30.90
N PRO A 178 -6.88 4.03 -32.27
CA PRO A 178 -7.90 4.64 -33.11
C PRO A 178 -9.31 4.11 -32.83
N GLY A 179 -9.42 2.83 -32.44
CA GLY A 179 -10.72 2.22 -32.08
C GLY A 179 -11.36 2.76 -30.80
N LEU A 180 -10.66 3.59 -30.04
CA LEU A 180 -11.19 4.31 -28.88
C LEU A 180 -11.59 5.76 -29.19
N ASP A 181 -11.28 6.25 -30.36
CA ASP A 181 -11.62 7.61 -30.76
C ASP A 181 -13.14 7.79 -30.76
N CYS A 182 -13.60 8.69 -29.92
CA CYS A 182 -15.02 9.06 -29.79
C CYS A 182 -15.12 10.57 -30.02
N PRO A 183 -15.78 11.03 -31.10
CA PRO A 183 -16.00 12.46 -31.32
C PRO A 183 -16.68 13.07 -30.09
N GLY A 184 -16.09 14.14 -29.50
CA GLY A 184 -16.55 14.73 -28.27
C GLY A 184 -16.13 13.99 -26.99
N GLY A 185 -15.38 12.88 -27.11
CA GLY A 185 -14.82 12.16 -25.97
C GLY A 185 -13.77 13.00 -25.22
N GLY A 186 -13.98 13.19 -23.91
CA GLY A 186 -13.10 13.99 -23.05
C GLY A 186 -11.93 13.20 -22.47
N TRP A 187 -11.12 13.93 -21.73
CA TRP A 187 -10.09 13.37 -20.87
C TRP A 187 -10.69 12.75 -19.62
N ALA A 188 -10.07 11.69 -19.10
CA ALA A 188 -10.42 11.12 -17.80
C ALA A 188 -10.34 12.20 -16.70
N ALA A 189 -11.23 12.15 -15.72
CA ALA A 189 -11.18 13.02 -14.56
C ALA A 189 -9.88 12.78 -13.78
N ARG A 190 -9.12 13.84 -13.50
CA ARG A 190 -7.76 13.76 -12.93
C ARG A 190 -7.62 14.66 -11.72
N ALA A 191 -6.66 14.33 -10.85
CA ALA A 191 -6.24 15.16 -9.74
C ALA A 191 -4.72 15.21 -9.63
N GLY A 192 -4.18 16.32 -9.15
CA GLY A 192 -2.75 16.45 -8.88
C GLY A 192 -2.36 15.73 -7.59
N ALA A 193 -1.19 15.09 -7.59
CA ALA A 193 -0.67 14.40 -6.41
C ALA A 193 -0.16 15.36 -5.32
N GLY A 194 0.07 16.63 -5.63
CA GLY A 194 0.60 17.62 -4.66
C GLY A 194 -0.32 17.87 -3.46
N CYS A 195 -1.61 17.56 -3.58
CA CYS A 195 -2.58 17.72 -2.50
C CYS A 195 -2.90 16.43 -1.73
N LEU A 196 -2.24 15.31 -2.06
CA LEU A 196 -2.43 14.04 -1.36
C LEU A 196 -1.92 14.12 0.09
N ARG A 197 -2.59 13.40 0.97
CA ARG A 197 -2.20 13.22 2.37
C ARG A 197 -2.07 11.75 2.71
N LYS A 198 -1.10 11.41 3.56
CA LYS A 198 -0.96 10.05 4.10
C LYS A 198 -2.24 9.66 4.86
N GLY A 199 -2.70 8.43 4.68
CA GLY A 199 -3.98 7.94 5.23
C GLY A 199 -5.21 8.30 4.39
N GLU A 200 -5.06 9.03 3.28
CA GLU A 200 -6.17 9.32 2.37
C GLU A 200 -6.57 8.07 1.59
N GLY A 201 -7.88 7.78 1.52
CA GLY A 201 -8.40 6.62 0.81
C GLY A 201 -8.10 6.64 -0.69
N LEU A 202 -7.61 5.52 -1.20
CA LEU A 202 -7.20 5.33 -2.59
C LEU A 202 -7.78 4.03 -3.14
N LEU A 203 -8.16 4.04 -4.40
CA LEU A 203 -8.65 2.88 -5.13
C LEU A 203 -7.71 2.58 -6.29
N ALA A 204 -7.08 1.42 -6.29
CA ALA A 204 -6.28 0.92 -7.40
C ALA A 204 -7.16 0.08 -8.32
N CYS A 205 -6.99 0.25 -9.63
CA CYS A 205 -7.67 -0.51 -10.67
C CYS A 205 -6.66 -1.06 -11.66
N GLY A 206 -6.68 -2.36 -11.86
CA GLY A 206 -5.81 -3.05 -12.80
C GLY A 206 -6.34 -4.43 -13.14
N SER A 207 -5.67 -5.13 -14.03
CA SER A 207 -6.06 -6.47 -14.48
C SER A 207 -4.99 -7.48 -14.07
N PRO A 208 -5.13 -8.13 -12.90
CA PRO A 208 -4.20 -9.17 -12.47
C PRO A 208 -4.00 -10.22 -13.56
N PHE A 209 -2.77 -10.69 -13.68
CA PHE A 209 -2.34 -11.68 -14.68
C PHE A 209 -2.52 -11.23 -16.15
N GLY A 210 -2.88 -9.98 -16.37
CA GLY A 210 -2.93 -9.36 -17.71
C GLY A 210 -3.81 -10.13 -18.69
N ALA A 211 -3.23 -10.52 -19.85
CA ALA A 211 -3.95 -11.22 -20.90
C ALA A 211 -4.12 -12.73 -20.67
N LEU A 212 -3.59 -13.31 -19.56
CA LEU A 212 -3.78 -14.73 -19.27
C LEU A 212 -5.24 -15.07 -18.94
N CYS A 213 -5.88 -14.24 -18.13
CA CYS A 213 -7.26 -14.45 -17.67
C CYS A 213 -8.07 -13.15 -17.72
N PRO A 214 -8.14 -12.45 -18.87
CA PRO A 214 -8.77 -11.14 -18.93
C PRO A 214 -10.29 -11.20 -18.67
N ASP A 215 -10.96 -12.33 -18.97
CA ASP A 215 -12.39 -12.50 -18.73
C ASP A 215 -12.74 -12.57 -17.23
N LEU A 216 -11.77 -12.95 -16.39
CA LEU A 216 -11.97 -13.11 -14.95
C LEU A 216 -11.53 -11.89 -14.15
N PHE A 217 -10.41 -11.27 -14.55
CA PHE A 217 -9.73 -10.27 -13.74
C PHE A 217 -9.65 -8.88 -14.38
N LEU A 218 -10.39 -8.65 -15.48
CA LEU A 218 -10.38 -7.35 -16.14
C LEU A 218 -10.81 -6.24 -15.16
N ASN A 219 -9.94 -5.24 -15.00
CA ASN A 219 -10.19 -4.03 -14.21
C ASN A 219 -10.63 -4.30 -12.77
N THR A 220 -9.96 -5.24 -12.10
CA THR A 220 -10.16 -5.55 -10.69
C THR A 220 -9.81 -4.35 -9.82
N LEU A 221 -10.66 -4.07 -8.84
CA LEU A 221 -10.49 -2.97 -7.89
C LEU A 221 -9.87 -3.46 -6.59
N SER A 222 -8.93 -2.68 -6.05
CA SER A 222 -8.34 -2.88 -4.73
C SER A 222 -8.36 -1.57 -3.95
N SER A 223 -8.88 -1.61 -2.72
CA SER A 223 -8.95 -0.44 -1.84
C SER A 223 -7.78 -0.41 -0.86
N GLY A 224 -7.27 0.78 -0.60
CA GLY A 224 -6.23 1.06 0.37
C GLY A 224 -6.16 2.54 0.69
N VAL A 225 -5.05 2.95 1.26
CA VAL A 225 -4.76 4.37 1.57
C VAL A 225 -3.43 4.81 0.95
N VAL A 226 -3.24 6.11 0.85
CA VAL A 226 -1.92 6.70 0.59
C VAL A 226 -1.04 6.43 1.80
N SER A 227 -0.15 5.44 1.70
CA SER A 227 0.72 5.04 2.81
C SER A 227 1.88 6.01 2.99
N ASN A 228 2.55 6.38 1.90
CA ASN A 228 3.66 7.33 1.95
C ASN A 228 3.76 8.15 0.67
N LEU A 229 4.47 9.26 0.76
CA LEU A 229 4.66 10.23 -0.32
C LEU A 229 6.12 10.66 -0.36
N ALA A 230 6.72 10.69 -1.54
CA ALA A 230 8.12 11.08 -1.70
C ALA A 230 8.40 11.77 -3.04
N GLY A 231 9.50 12.51 -3.07
CA GLY A 231 9.96 13.21 -4.26
C GLY A 231 9.24 14.52 -4.52
N GLU A 232 9.67 15.19 -5.57
CA GLU A 232 9.12 16.45 -6.04
C GLU A 232 7.65 16.27 -6.43
N GLU A 233 6.76 17.09 -5.87
CA GLU A 233 5.30 17.03 -6.05
C GLU A 233 4.71 15.62 -5.88
N ASN A 234 5.24 14.87 -4.91
CA ASN A 234 4.81 13.49 -4.65
C ASN A 234 4.91 12.59 -5.89
N ALA A 235 6.03 12.67 -6.61
CA ALA A 235 6.26 11.85 -7.80
C ALA A 235 6.17 10.35 -7.50
N LEU A 236 6.61 9.92 -6.31
CA LEU A 236 6.45 8.57 -5.77
C LEU A 236 5.35 8.57 -4.71
N ILE A 237 4.37 7.71 -4.91
CA ILE A 237 3.28 7.46 -3.97
C ILE A 237 3.33 5.98 -3.61
N LEU A 238 3.21 5.66 -2.32
CA LEU A 238 3.08 4.30 -1.83
C LEU A 238 1.66 4.09 -1.31
N THR A 239 1.10 2.91 -1.57
CA THR A 239 -0.23 2.51 -1.09
C THR A 239 -0.20 1.08 -0.57
N ASP A 240 -1.04 0.78 0.40
CA ASP A 240 -1.30 -0.57 0.89
C ASP A 240 -2.45 -1.27 0.15
N ALA A 241 -2.99 -0.63 -0.89
CA ALA A 241 -3.92 -1.30 -1.81
C ALA A 241 -3.22 -2.54 -2.41
N ARG A 242 -3.88 -3.70 -2.27
CA ARG A 242 -3.31 -4.98 -2.67
C ARG A 242 -3.40 -5.15 -4.18
N CYS A 243 -2.31 -4.93 -4.85
CA CYS A 243 -2.15 -5.17 -6.28
C CYS A 243 -1.45 -6.51 -6.50
N LEU A 244 -1.72 -7.15 -7.63
CA LEU A 244 -1.15 -8.44 -8.04
C LEU A 244 -0.35 -8.26 -9.35
N PRO A 245 0.51 -9.21 -9.75
CA PRO A 245 1.24 -9.15 -11.01
C PRO A 245 0.28 -8.95 -12.19
N GLY A 246 0.65 -8.08 -13.13
CA GLY A 246 -0.19 -7.70 -14.28
C GLY A 246 -1.00 -6.43 -14.03
N THR A 247 -1.11 -5.94 -12.78
CA THR A 247 -1.78 -4.67 -12.49
C THR A 247 -0.92 -3.44 -12.81
N GLU A 248 0.37 -3.62 -13.06
CA GLU A 248 1.29 -2.54 -13.46
C GLU A 248 0.76 -1.82 -14.70
N GLY A 249 0.83 -0.50 -14.68
CA GLY A 249 0.22 0.36 -15.72
C GLY A 249 -1.25 0.73 -15.46
N GLY A 250 -1.93 0.04 -14.54
CA GLY A 250 -3.27 0.37 -14.09
C GLY A 250 -3.34 1.70 -13.33
N GLY A 251 -4.56 2.18 -13.09
CA GLY A 251 -4.82 3.48 -12.49
C GLY A 251 -5.00 3.45 -10.98
N ALA A 252 -4.57 4.52 -10.31
CA ALA A 252 -4.90 4.79 -8.93
C ALA A 252 -5.78 6.05 -8.83
N PHE A 253 -6.91 5.92 -8.14
CA PHE A 253 -7.98 6.91 -8.12
C PHE A 253 -8.27 7.40 -6.70
N LEU A 254 -8.51 8.69 -6.58
CA LEU A 254 -9.11 9.28 -5.39
C LEU A 254 -10.62 9.23 -5.49
N ARG A 255 -11.28 8.87 -4.41
CA ARG A 255 -12.74 9.00 -4.29
C ARG A 255 -13.10 10.47 -4.09
N SER A 256 -14.07 10.94 -4.82
CA SER A 256 -14.59 12.31 -4.71
C SER A 256 -16.11 12.28 -4.90
N PRO A 257 -16.87 13.22 -4.31
CA PRO A 257 -18.31 13.33 -4.54
C PRO A 257 -18.69 13.52 -6.01
N ALA A 258 -17.78 14.09 -6.80
CA ALA A 258 -17.95 14.28 -8.25
C ALA A 258 -17.49 13.06 -9.07
N GLY A 259 -17.23 11.93 -8.43
CA GLY A 259 -16.70 10.70 -9.03
C GLY A 259 -15.20 10.52 -8.85
N PRO A 260 -14.67 9.34 -9.25
CA PRO A 260 -13.28 8.98 -9.11
C PRO A 260 -12.38 9.86 -9.97
N ARG A 261 -11.22 10.23 -9.44
CA ARG A 261 -10.21 11.04 -10.13
C ARG A 261 -8.89 10.31 -10.17
N LEU A 262 -8.39 10.05 -11.35
CA LEU A 262 -7.08 9.43 -11.58
C LEU A 262 -5.97 10.35 -11.04
N VAL A 263 -5.13 9.83 -10.18
CA VAL A 263 -4.03 10.57 -9.55
C VAL A 263 -2.66 9.98 -9.85
N ALA A 264 -2.57 8.66 -10.10
CA ALA A 264 -1.31 7.97 -10.34
C ALA A 264 -1.50 6.72 -11.20
N VAL A 265 -0.39 6.13 -11.62
CA VAL A 265 -0.31 4.87 -12.36
C VAL A 265 0.51 3.87 -11.53
N ILE A 266 0.07 2.62 -11.48
CA ILE A 266 0.75 1.54 -10.78
C ILE A 266 2.08 1.25 -11.50
N ALA A 267 3.20 1.45 -10.80
CA ALA A 267 4.54 1.20 -11.32
C ALA A 267 5.06 -0.20 -10.96
N ALA A 268 4.75 -0.69 -9.75
CA ALA A 268 5.05 -2.04 -9.30
C ALA A 268 4.03 -2.51 -8.27
N ALA A 269 3.51 -3.73 -8.46
CA ALA A 269 2.53 -4.34 -7.56
C ALA A 269 3.14 -4.75 -6.21
N PHE A 270 4.39 -5.23 -6.22
CA PHE A 270 5.09 -5.72 -5.05
C PHE A 270 6.40 -4.96 -4.78
N CYS A 271 6.71 -4.84 -3.49
CA CYS A 271 7.96 -4.29 -2.99
C CYS A 271 8.52 -5.21 -1.91
N TRP A 272 9.74 -5.71 -2.12
CA TRP A 272 10.45 -6.60 -1.21
C TRP A 272 11.72 -5.94 -0.71
N LYS A 273 12.02 -6.12 0.57
CA LYS A 273 13.30 -5.75 1.17
C LYS A 273 14.00 -7.03 1.64
N GLY A 274 15.03 -7.47 0.92
CA GLY A 274 15.60 -8.80 1.11
C GLY A 274 14.55 -9.89 0.85
N ALA A 275 14.26 -10.71 1.85
CA ALA A 275 13.21 -11.75 1.83
C ALA A 275 11.86 -11.27 2.41
N GLU A 276 11.79 -10.04 2.92
CA GLU A 276 10.58 -9.50 3.54
C GLU A 276 9.69 -8.80 2.49
N TRP A 277 8.46 -9.29 2.31
CA TRP A 277 7.44 -8.55 1.59
C TRP A 277 6.95 -7.38 2.42
N VAL A 278 7.05 -6.16 1.88
CA VAL A 278 6.71 -4.92 2.61
C VAL A 278 5.20 -4.65 2.63
N GLY A 279 4.44 -5.29 1.74
CA GLY A 279 2.98 -5.11 1.67
C GLY A 279 2.54 -3.77 1.11
N LEU A 280 3.41 -3.11 0.34
CA LEU A 280 3.13 -1.83 -0.31
C LEU A 280 3.28 -1.93 -1.82
N THR A 281 2.42 -1.19 -2.53
CA THR A 281 2.42 -1.01 -3.98
C THR A 281 3.01 0.35 -4.33
N LEU A 282 3.83 0.42 -5.39
CA LEU A 282 4.45 1.65 -5.87
C LEU A 282 3.62 2.27 -7.00
N LEU A 283 3.35 3.56 -6.86
CA LEU A 283 2.62 4.35 -7.85
C LEU A 283 3.47 5.55 -8.29
N CYS A 284 3.42 5.85 -9.59
CA CYS A 284 3.98 7.08 -10.14
C CYS A 284 2.88 8.13 -10.32
N SER A 285 3.11 9.34 -9.81
CA SER A 285 2.18 10.46 -10.00
C SER A 285 1.88 10.72 -11.47
N LEU A 286 0.59 10.77 -11.83
CA LEU A 286 0.16 11.09 -13.19
C LEU A 286 0.67 12.47 -13.64
N ALA A 287 0.66 13.46 -12.75
CA ALA A 287 1.17 14.79 -13.06
C ALA A 287 2.67 14.76 -13.44
N ALA A 288 3.47 13.95 -12.75
CA ALA A 288 4.89 13.77 -13.07
C ALA A 288 5.09 13.07 -14.42
N ILE A 289 4.27 12.05 -14.73
CA ILE A 289 4.31 11.36 -16.04
C ILE A 289 3.96 12.35 -17.15
N LEU A 290 2.85 13.09 -17.02
CA LEU A 290 2.40 14.05 -18.03
C LEU A 290 3.43 15.15 -18.31
N ARG A 291 4.06 15.70 -17.26
CA ARG A 291 5.15 16.69 -17.43
C ARG A 291 6.34 16.11 -18.19
N SER A 292 6.76 14.90 -17.83
CA SER A 292 7.87 14.21 -18.53
C SER A 292 7.56 13.90 -19.99
N SER A 293 6.27 13.79 -20.34
CA SER A 293 5.78 13.40 -21.66
C SER A 293 5.35 14.59 -22.53
N ALA A 294 5.37 15.82 -22.00
CA ALA A 294 4.78 16.98 -22.67
C ALA A 294 5.35 17.23 -24.08
N ALA A 295 6.67 17.13 -24.26
CA ALA A 295 7.31 17.32 -25.56
C ALA A 295 6.86 16.25 -26.58
N VAL A 296 6.93 14.98 -26.20
CA VAL A 296 6.55 13.84 -27.06
C VAL A 296 5.07 13.89 -27.46
N LEU A 297 4.20 14.25 -26.52
CA LEU A 297 2.77 14.36 -26.81
C LEU A 297 2.47 15.57 -27.70
N GLY A 298 3.20 16.69 -27.50
CA GLY A 298 3.12 17.86 -28.38
C GLY A 298 3.54 17.55 -29.81
N GLU A 299 4.64 16.83 -30.01
CA GLU A 299 5.11 16.35 -31.32
C GLU A 299 4.08 15.42 -31.98
N ALA A 300 3.37 14.60 -31.17
CA ALA A 300 2.28 13.75 -31.63
C ALA A 300 0.94 14.49 -31.87
N GLY A 301 0.92 15.83 -31.78
CA GLY A 301 -0.27 16.65 -31.96
C GLY A 301 -1.30 16.53 -30.82
N VAL A 302 -0.89 16.10 -29.63
CA VAL A 302 -1.78 15.88 -28.49
C VAL A 302 -1.64 17.02 -27.49
N ALA A 303 -2.67 17.86 -27.40
CA ALA A 303 -2.77 18.87 -26.35
C ALA A 303 -3.23 18.23 -25.03
N VAL A 304 -2.36 18.25 -24.02
CA VAL A 304 -2.68 17.75 -22.68
C VAL A 304 -3.22 18.89 -21.83
N PRO A 305 -4.48 18.84 -21.37
CA PRO A 305 -5.00 19.87 -20.47
C PRO A 305 -4.26 19.83 -19.13
N PRO A 306 -4.12 20.96 -18.43
CA PRO A 306 -3.49 21.00 -17.11
C PRO A 306 -4.21 20.07 -16.14
N VAL A 307 -3.44 19.44 -15.22
CA VAL A 307 -4.02 18.63 -14.15
C VAL A 307 -4.58 19.57 -13.08
N PRO A 308 -5.89 19.51 -12.79
CA PRO A 308 -6.48 20.41 -11.81
C PRO A 308 -5.89 20.18 -10.43
N GLY A 309 -5.58 21.27 -9.71
CA GLY A 309 -5.40 21.23 -8.25
C GLY A 309 -6.70 20.75 -7.57
N ARG A 310 -6.58 20.20 -6.37
CA ARG A 310 -7.74 19.76 -5.61
C ARG A 310 -8.46 20.96 -4.99
N ALA A 311 -9.75 21.15 -5.29
CA ALA A 311 -10.63 22.00 -4.52
C ALA A 311 -11.27 21.16 -3.38
N GLY A 312 -10.99 21.54 -2.14
CA GLY A 312 -11.61 20.97 -0.94
C GLY A 312 -10.84 19.78 -0.33
N ALA A 313 -10.57 19.86 0.98
CA ALA A 313 -10.05 18.77 1.77
C ALA A 313 -11.20 17.84 2.21
N LEU A 314 -11.11 16.55 1.89
CA LEU A 314 -11.93 15.54 2.60
C LEU A 314 -11.49 15.51 4.08
N ARG A 315 -12.40 15.13 4.98
CA ARG A 315 -12.09 15.01 6.41
C ARG A 315 -10.85 14.14 6.61
N ALA A 316 -9.94 14.61 7.45
CA ALA A 316 -8.80 13.81 7.88
C ALA A 316 -9.33 12.60 8.66
N GLY A 317 -8.99 11.38 8.22
CA GLY A 317 -9.25 10.17 8.99
C GLY A 317 -8.33 10.07 10.21
N GLY A 318 -8.64 9.15 11.15
CA GLY A 318 -7.86 8.94 12.40
C GLY A 318 -6.36 8.74 12.21
N GLY A 319 -5.92 8.23 11.03
CA GLY A 319 -4.51 8.11 10.68
C GLY A 319 -3.75 9.44 10.62
N GLN A 320 -4.40 10.53 10.25
CA GLN A 320 -3.78 11.86 10.22
C GLN A 320 -3.48 12.39 11.63
N GLU A 321 -4.38 12.15 12.59
CA GLU A 321 -4.16 12.54 13.98
C GLU A 321 -3.07 11.69 14.64
N ALA A 322 -3.02 10.40 14.31
CA ALA A 322 -2.00 9.49 14.81
C ALA A 322 -0.59 9.86 14.32
N LEU A 323 -0.47 10.40 13.10
CA LEU A 323 0.81 10.88 12.57
C LEU A 323 1.46 11.90 13.51
N ALA A 324 0.69 12.86 14.03
CA ALA A 324 1.22 13.91 14.90
C ALA A 324 1.75 13.39 16.25
N ARG A 325 1.41 12.15 16.62
CA ARG A 325 1.82 11.51 17.89
C ARG A 325 2.88 10.44 17.69
N ALA A 326 3.20 10.09 16.44
CA ALA A 326 4.22 9.11 16.11
C ALA A 326 5.62 9.74 16.16
N ALA A 327 6.61 8.93 16.52
CA ALA A 327 8.02 9.32 16.50
C ALA A 327 8.87 8.20 15.91
N LEU A 328 9.91 8.58 15.16
CA LEU A 328 11.02 7.68 14.86
C LEU A 328 11.86 7.52 16.12
N VAL A 329 12.11 6.28 16.51
CA VAL A 329 12.97 5.93 17.65
C VAL A 329 14.22 5.28 17.11
N GLU A 330 15.38 5.82 17.47
CA GLU A 330 16.68 5.31 17.04
C GLU A 330 17.55 5.02 18.28
N CYS A 331 18.14 3.83 18.32
CA CYS A 331 19.07 3.41 19.35
C CYS A 331 20.27 2.74 18.68
N GLY A 332 21.41 3.43 18.66
CA GLY A 332 22.57 2.96 17.91
C GLY A 332 22.26 2.75 16.42
N ALA A 333 22.44 1.53 15.93
CA ALA A 333 22.15 1.15 14.54
C ALA A 333 20.70 0.75 14.29
N ALA A 334 19.97 0.39 15.36
CA ALA A 334 18.56 -0.02 15.27
C ALA A 334 17.62 1.19 15.22
N TRP A 335 16.46 0.97 14.63
CA TRP A 335 15.37 1.94 14.67
C TRP A 335 14.01 1.26 14.71
N GLY A 336 13.03 1.98 15.21
CA GLY A 336 11.63 1.59 15.22
C GLY A 336 10.74 2.82 15.30
N SER A 337 9.53 2.58 15.70
CA SER A 337 8.50 3.59 15.88
C SER A 337 8.19 3.78 17.36
N GLY A 338 7.58 4.89 17.70
CA GLY A 338 7.05 5.14 19.01
C GLY A 338 5.80 5.99 18.97
N VAL A 339 5.05 6.01 20.08
CA VAL A 339 3.89 6.86 20.27
C VAL A 339 4.04 7.74 21.50
N LEU A 340 3.82 9.02 21.33
CA LEU A 340 3.83 9.99 22.43
C LEU A 340 2.53 9.89 23.23
N LEU A 341 2.64 9.63 24.53
CA LEU A 341 1.54 9.68 25.50
C LEU A 341 1.57 10.93 26.37
N GLY A 342 2.69 11.62 26.40
CA GLY A 342 2.89 12.89 27.08
C GLY A 342 3.88 13.76 26.32
N PRO A 343 4.05 15.03 26.68
CA PRO A 343 4.96 15.92 25.99
C PRO A 343 6.44 15.46 26.06
N ARG A 344 6.76 14.62 27.03
CA ARG A 344 8.08 14.00 27.22
C ARG A 344 8.01 12.48 27.36
N LEU A 345 6.82 11.86 27.30
CA LEU A 345 6.63 10.44 27.53
C LEU A 345 6.30 9.71 26.22
N LEU A 346 7.15 8.75 25.86
CA LEU A 346 7.05 7.97 24.62
C LEU A 346 7.02 6.47 24.96
N LEU A 347 6.15 5.73 24.29
CA LEU A 347 6.15 4.27 24.27
C LEU A 347 6.77 3.75 22.97
N THR A 348 7.51 2.66 23.08
CA THR A 348 8.07 1.89 21.96
C THR A 348 8.20 0.42 22.33
N CYS A 349 8.78 -0.41 21.47
CA CYS A 349 9.12 -1.79 21.80
C CYS A 349 10.49 -1.88 22.46
N ARG A 350 10.65 -2.87 23.38
CA ARG A 350 11.94 -3.16 24.02
C ARG A 350 13.04 -3.49 23.00
N HIS A 351 12.72 -4.40 22.05
CA HIS A 351 13.71 -4.85 21.05
C HIS A 351 14.28 -3.71 20.18
N VAL A 352 13.58 -2.59 20.05
CA VAL A 352 14.08 -1.39 19.35
C VAL A 352 15.28 -0.79 20.07
N LEU A 353 15.38 -1.00 21.40
CA LEU A 353 16.40 -0.44 22.27
C LEU A 353 17.57 -1.43 22.57
N GLU A 354 17.46 -2.68 22.12
CA GLU A 354 18.44 -3.75 22.44
C GLU A 354 19.82 -3.53 21.81
N ALA A 355 19.90 -2.79 20.71
CA ALA A 355 21.19 -2.52 20.06
C ALA A 355 22.15 -1.68 20.91
N GLY A 356 21.65 -1.01 21.95
CA GLY A 356 22.41 -0.11 22.79
C GLY A 356 22.92 1.13 22.05
N GLY A 357 23.40 2.10 22.80
CA GLY A 357 23.91 3.35 22.25
C GLY A 357 23.01 4.56 22.53
N PRO A 358 23.30 5.72 21.92
CA PRO A 358 22.53 6.93 22.16
C PRO A 358 21.08 6.75 21.65
N LEU A 359 20.13 7.05 22.55
CA LEU A 359 18.71 6.99 22.25
C LEU A 359 18.23 8.37 21.74
N ARG A 360 17.63 8.36 20.58
CA ARG A 360 17.03 9.57 19.98
C ARG A 360 15.60 9.26 19.53
N ALA A 361 14.72 10.22 19.74
CA ALA A 361 13.36 10.19 19.21
C ALA A 361 13.13 11.42 18.34
N THR A 362 12.62 11.21 17.12
CA THR A 362 12.26 12.26 16.19
C THR A 362 10.74 12.26 16.01
N PRO A 363 10.00 13.09 16.76
CA PRO A 363 8.56 13.24 16.58
C PRO A 363 8.22 13.73 15.17
N VAL A 364 7.07 13.34 14.66
CA VAL A 364 6.56 13.92 13.41
C VAL A 364 6.29 15.40 13.62
N PRO A 365 6.91 16.29 12.83
CA PRO A 365 6.77 17.72 13.03
C PRO A 365 5.34 18.19 12.72
N GLY A 366 4.83 19.10 13.51
CA GLY A 366 3.60 19.83 13.19
C GLY A 366 3.78 20.72 11.95
N PRO A 367 2.68 21.27 11.42
CA PRO A 367 2.71 22.13 10.24
C PRO A 367 3.71 23.30 10.40
N GLY A 368 4.56 23.49 9.39
CA GLY A 368 5.55 24.59 9.35
C GLY A 368 6.75 24.42 10.29
N ARG A 369 6.93 23.26 10.93
CA ARG A 369 8.08 22.98 11.79
C ARG A 369 9.03 21.99 11.13
N ALA A 370 10.32 22.11 11.40
CA ALA A 370 11.32 21.12 11.03
C ALA A 370 11.30 19.94 12.03
N ALA A 371 11.60 18.74 11.54
CA ALA A 371 11.81 17.59 12.42
C ALA A 371 13.09 17.81 13.24
N ALA A 372 13.03 17.63 14.56
CA ALA A 372 14.17 17.67 15.46
C ALA A 372 14.28 16.35 16.22
N ALA A 373 15.48 15.79 16.25
CA ALA A 373 15.76 14.60 17.06
C ALA A 373 16.03 15.05 18.51
N LEU A 374 15.25 14.51 19.43
CA LEU A 374 15.36 14.76 20.88
C LEU A 374 16.12 13.59 21.53
N GLY A 375 17.00 13.88 22.46
CA GLY A 375 17.58 12.88 23.34
C GLY A 375 16.53 12.27 24.25
N GLY A 376 16.75 11.02 24.67
CA GLY A 376 15.85 10.34 25.57
C GLY A 376 16.57 9.34 26.48
N ARG A 377 15.98 9.05 27.62
CA ARG A 377 16.42 8.01 28.53
C ARG A 377 15.35 6.93 28.68
N VAL A 378 15.78 5.69 28.79
CA VAL A 378 14.88 4.57 29.09
C VAL A 378 14.46 4.69 30.56
N VAL A 379 13.14 4.83 30.79
CA VAL A 379 12.54 4.82 32.12
C VAL A 379 12.27 3.39 32.57
N PHE A 380 11.80 2.57 31.62
CA PHE A 380 11.47 1.17 31.86
C PHE A 380 11.55 0.40 30.52
N ALA A 381 11.99 -0.83 30.60
CA ALA A 381 11.86 -1.82 29.53
C ALA A 381 11.43 -3.14 30.15
N THR A 382 10.50 -3.84 29.50
CA THR A 382 10.09 -5.17 29.95
C THR A 382 11.28 -6.14 29.92
N GLU A 383 11.29 -7.11 30.81
CA GLU A 383 12.26 -8.19 30.80
C GLU A 383 12.05 -9.11 29.57
N GLU A 384 13.09 -9.81 29.17
CA GLU A 384 13.00 -10.78 28.06
C GLU A 384 11.98 -11.88 28.35
N SER A 385 11.82 -12.24 29.62
CA SER A 385 10.83 -13.20 30.10
C SER A 385 9.38 -12.69 30.03
N SER A 386 9.18 -11.38 29.88
CA SER A 386 7.83 -10.78 29.75
C SER A 386 7.19 -11.17 28.40
N PRO A 387 5.87 -11.44 28.37
CA PRO A 387 5.16 -11.64 27.12
C PRO A 387 4.99 -10.33 26.33
N PHE A 388 5.08 -9.19 27.02
CA PHE A 388 4.96 -7.89 26.38
C PHE A 388 6.33 -7.34 26.00
N ASP A 389 6.46 -6.90 24.76
CA ASP A 389 7.67 -6.26 24.25
C ASP A 389 7.46 -4.74 24.25
N VAL A 390 7.68 -4.11 25.41
CA VAL A 390 7.36 -2.70 25.65
C VAL A 390 8.53 -1.99 26.34
N ALA A 391 8.79 -0.76 25.90
CA ALA A 391 9.68 0.16 26.60
C ALA A 391 9.05 1.55 26.73
N VAL A 392 9.41 2.22 27.80
CA VAL A 392 8.99 3.59 28.13
C VAL A 392 10.22 4.48 28.12
N VAL A 393 10.14 5.55 27.35
CA VAL A 393 11.22 6.52 27.18
C VAL A 393 10.75 7.89 27.67
N GLU A 394 11.58 8.57 28.43
CA GLU A 394 11.42 9.98 28.79
C GLU A 394 12.35 10.82 27.93
N LEU A 395 11.78 11.76 27.20
CA LEU A 395 12.52 12.72 26.36
C LEU A 395 13.14 13.81 27.23
N GLU A 396 14.34 14.25 26.88
CA GLU A 396 15.06 15.35 27.57
C GLU A 396 14.29 16.66 27.45
N GLU A 397 13.65 16.88 26.30
CA GLU A 397 12.86 18.08 26.03
C GLU A 397 11.40 17.76 25.72
N SER A 398 10.51 18.72 26.00
CA SER A 398 9.10 18.60 25.69
C SER A 398 8.85 18.80 24.19
N VAL A 399 8.01 17.92 23.61
CA VAL A 399 7.57 18.05 22.21
C VAL A 399 6.63 19.27 22.09
N PRO A 400 6.99 20.30 21.32
CA PRO A 400 6.19 21.51 21.21
C PRO A 400 4.84 21.23 20.53
N GLY A 401 3.75 21.75 21.12
CA GLY A 401 2.40 21.59 20.56
C GLY A 401 1.84 20.17 20.68
N PHE A 402 2.37 19.38 21.60
CA PHE A 402 1.86 18.03 21.87
C PHE A 402 0.38 18.07 22.28
N VAL A 403 -0.40 17.18 21.66
CA VAL A 403 -1.81 16.93 22.01
C VAL A 403 -1.94 15.46 22.44
N PRO A 404 -2.41 15.19 23.68
CA PRO A 404 -2.52 13.82 24.17
C PRO A 404 -3.49 12.99 23.29
N PRO A 405 -3.19 11.70 23.08
CA PRO A 405 -4.12 10.82 22.39
C PRO A 405 -5.35 10.53 23.26
N CYS A 406 -6.51 10.43 22.63
CA CYS A 406 -7.65 9.77 23.27
C CYS A 406 -7.38 8.27 23.29
N LEU A 407 -7.44 7.64 24.45
CA LEU A 407 -7.20 6.21 24.60
C LEU A 407 -8.52 5.44 24.42
N ALA A 408 -8.44 4.25 23.82
CA ALA A 408 -9.57 3.34 23.73
C ALA A 408 -9.72 2.54 25.02
N ASP A 409 -10.94 2.28 25.39
CA ASP A 409 -11.34 1.44 26.52
C ASP A 409 -11.98 0.12 26.06
N THR A 410 -12.41 0.06 24.82
CA THR A 410 -13.05 -1.10 24.18
C THR A 410 -12.47 -1.34 22.80
N PHE A 411 -12.59 -2.56 22.31
CA PHE A 411 -12.09 -3.01 21.01
C PHE A 411 -13.16 -3.84 20.31
N LEU A 412 -13.40 -3.57 19.02
CA LEU A 412 -14.40 -4.29 18.22
C LEU A 412 -13.72 -5.02 17.06
N PRO A 413 -13.73 -6.36 17.02
CA PRO A 413 -13.31 -7.09 15.83
C PRO A 413 -14.08 -6.61 14.60
N GLY A 414 -13.38 -6.43 13.46
CA GLY A 414 -13.93 -5.84 12.26
C GLY A 414 -13.86 -4.31 12.20
N GLU A 415 -13.51 -3.62 13.28
CA GLU A 415 -13.31 -2.17 13.27
C GLU A 415 -12.19 -1.77 12.30
N GLU A 416 -12.44 -0.74 11.50
CA GLU A 416 -11.41 -0.16 10.65
C GLU A 416 -10.33 0.53 11.50
N VAL A 417 -9.09 0.15 11.25
CA VAL A 417 -7.92 0.64 12.00
C VAL A 417 -6.81 1.10 11.07
N SER A 418 -5.95 1.94 11.60
CA SER A 418 -4.73 2.39 10.92
C SER A 418 -3.52 2.20 11.82
N VAL A 419 -2.41 1.76 11.23
CA VAL A 419 -1.09 1.75 11.85
C VAL A 419 -0.27 2.90 11.29
N VAL A 420 0.42 3.62 12.16
CA VAL A 420 1.40 4.64 11.78
C VAL A 420 2.77 4.19 12.26
N GLY A 421 3.74 4.12 11.34
CA GLY A 421 5.07 3.65 11.71
C GLY A 421 6.16 4.06 10.75
N PHE A 422 7.40 4.08 11.26
CA PHE A 422 8.62 4.34 10.52
C PHE A 422 9.23 3.02 10.03
N GLY A 423 8.48 2.30 9.20
CA GLY A 423 8.91 1.00 8.68
C GLY A 423 10.13 1.07 7.77
N ALA A 424 10.23 0.14 6.83
CA ALA A 424 11.40 -0.06 5.97
C ALA A 424 11.89 1.22 5.26
N LEU A 425 10.99 2.16 4.98
CA LEU A 425 11.26 3.45 4.33
C LEU A 425 11.25 4.64 5.29
N GLY A 426 11.02 4.41 6.59
CA GLY A 426 10.74 5.47 7.56
C GLY A 426 11.84 6.51 7.69
N ARG A 427 13.12 6.12 7.63
CA ARG A 427 14.26 7.06 7.67
C ARG A 427 14.34 7.95 6.42
N ALA A 428 13.94 7.45 5.25
CA ALA A 428 14.04 8.17 3.98
C ALA A 428 12.80 9.01 3.67
N CYS A 429 11.60 8.51 4.02
CA CYS A 429 10.32 9.08 3.59
C CYS A 429 9.42 9.51 4.77
N GLY A 430 9.92 9.39 6.02
CA GLY A 430 9.09 9.60 7.21
C GLY A 430 8.06 8.49 7.44
N PRO A 431 7.11 8.67 8.38
CA PRO A 431 6.18 7.61 8.76
C PRO A 431 5.24 7.25 7.61
N SER A 432 4.90 5.97 7.54
CA SER A 432 3.85 5.44 6.67
C SER A 432 2.56 5.28 7.47
N VAL A 433 1.42 5.41 6.78
CA VAL A 433 0.09 5.05 7.30
C VAL A 433 -0.38 3.84 6.52
N THR A 434 -0.80 2.78 7.21
CA THR A 434 -1.42 1.61 6.57
C THR A 434 -2.77 1.35 7.22
N ALA A 435 -3.74 0.90 6.43
CA ALA A 435 -5.10 0.66 6.87
C ALA A 435 -5.44 -0.83 6.86
N GLY A 436 -6.38 -1.20 7.70
CA GLY A 436 -6.86 -2.57 7.80
C GLY A 436 -8.03 -2.66 8.77
N VAL A 437 -8.25 -3.85 9.27
CA VAL A 437 -9.26 -4.09 10.31
C VAL A 437 -8.62 -4.72 11.54
N LEU A 438 -9.24 -4.52 12.68
CA LEU A 438 -8.95 -5.28 13.89
C LEU A 438 -9.49 -6.70 13.67
N SER A 439 -8.61 -7.63 13.32
CA SER A 439 -9.02 -8.99 12.92
C SER A 439 -9.38 -9.86 14.11
N ALA A 440 -8.77 -9.63 15.27
CA ALA A 440 -9.13 -10.32 16.50
C ALA A 440 -8.73 -9.54 17.76
N VAL A 441 -9.45 -9.79 18.83
CA VAL A 441 -9.11 -9.39 20.21
C VAL A 441 -8.91 -10.65 21.02
N VAL A 442 -7.66 -10.92 21.42
CA VAL A 442 -7.34 -12.05 22.29
C VAL A 442 -7.46 -11.60 23.74
N ALA A 443 -8.32 -12.27 24.50
CA ALA A 443 -8.57 -11.96 25.90
C ALA A 443 -8.22 -13.15 26.81
N VAL A 444 -7.73 -12.85 28.00
CA VAL A 444 -7.49 -13.81 29.08
C VAL A 444 -8.28 -13.35 30.30
N ALA A 445 -9.12 -14.24 30.85
CA ALA A 445 -10.05 -13.91 31.92
C ALA A 445 -10.88 -12.63 31.67
N GLY A 446 -11.37 -12.47 30.43
CA GLY A 446 -12.17 -11.33 30.00
C GLY A 446 -11.38 -10.03 29.77
N ARG A 447 -10.06 -10.03 29.94
CA ARG A 447 -9.21 -8.84 29.72
C ARG A 447 -8.46 -8.96 28.40
N PRO A 448 -8.58 -7.99 27.48
CA PRO A 448 -7.80 -7.95 26.26
C PRO A 448 -6.30 -7.92 26.55
N VAL A 449 -5.54 -8.85 25.97
CA VAL A 449 -4.09 -8.97 26.17
C VAL A 449 -3.31 -8.86 24.85
N MET A 450 -3.99 -9.06 23.71
CA MET A 450 -3.40 -8.92 22.39
C MET A 450 -4.46 -8.47 21.38
N LEU A 451 -4.09 -7.60 20.46
CA LEU A 451 -4.89 -7.23 19.30
C LEU A 451 -4.19 -7.76 18.03
N GLN A 452 -4.99 -8.28 17.09
CA GLN A 452 -4.50 -8.69 15.78
C GLN A 452 -5.07 -7.74 14.71
N THR A 453 -4.26 -7.38 13.71
CA THR A 453 -4.68 -6.45 12.66
C THR A 453 -4.19 -6.89 11.29
N THR A 454 -4.93 -6.48 10.25
CA THR A 454 -4.59 -6.70 8.85
C THR A 454 -3.87 -5.53 8.20
N CYS A 455 -3.49 -4.48 8.94
CA CYS A 455 -2.67 -3.39 8.42
C CYS A 455 -1.32 -3.94 7.90
N ALA A 456 -0.73 -3.32 6.87
CA ALA A 456 0.60 -3.71 6.44
C ALA A 456 1.65 -3.23 7.45
N VAL A 457 2.35 -4.19 8.08
CA VAL A 457 3.41 -3.96 9.08
C VAL A 457 4.69 -4.65 8.65
N HIS A 458 5.80 -3.95 8.72
CA HIS A 458 7.13 -4.45 8.33
C HIS A 458 8.21 -3.88 9.25
N GLY A 459 9.44 -4.37 9.15
CA GLY A 459 10.56 -3.99 10.02
C GLY A 459 10.69 -2.48 10.19
N GLY A 460 10.75 -1.99 11.44
CA GLY A 460 10.73 -0.59 11.85
C GLY A 460 9.34 -0.05 12.24
N SER A 461 8.24 -0.77 11.99
CA SER A 461 6.90 -0.37 12.46
C SER A 461 6.67 -0.66 13.96
N SER A 462 7.52 -1.46 14.58
CA SER A 462 7.44 -1.82 16.01
C SER A 462 7.42 -0.59 16.91
N GLY A 463 6.50 -0.56 17.86
CA GLY A 463 6.24 0.57 18.76
C GLY A 463 5.29 1.63 18.18
N GLY A 464 4.98 1.55 16.90
CA GLY A 464 4.06 2.49 16.25
C GLY A 464 2.62 2.38 16.74
N PRO A 465 1.84 3.48 16.76
CA PRO A 465 0.46 3.49 17.21
C PRO A 465 -0.47 2.74 16.26
N LEU A 466 -1.35 1.91 16.85
CA LEU A 466 -2.56 1.39 16.26
C LEU A 466 -3.74 2.25 16.69
N VAL A 467 -4.46 2.82 15.74
CA VAL A 467 -5.59 3.73 16.02
C VAL A 467 -6.86 3.31 15.28
N SER A 468 -8.01 3.61 15.87
CA SER A 468 -9.30 3.52 15.21
C SER A 468 -9.37 4.53 14.05
N SER A 469 -9.66 4.07 12.83
CA SER A 469 -9.82 4.97 11.69
C SER A 469 -11.04 5.88 11.82
N ARG A 470 -12.06 5.43 12.56
CA ARG A 470 -13.30 6.15 12.79
C ARG A 470 -13.17 7.21 13.89
N SER A 471 -12.67 6.83 15.07
CA SER A 471 -12.66 7.69 16.27
C SER A 471 -11.33 8.39 16.52
N GLY A 472 -10.24 7.98 15.86
CA GLY A 472 -8.88 8.46 16.12
C GLY A 472 -8.31 8.01 17.47
N ARG A 473 -9.04 7.17 18.25
CA ARG A 473 -8.57 6.67 19.56
C ARG A 473 -7.39 5.73 19.39
N LEU A 474 -6.42 5.82 20.27
CA LEU A 474 -5.27 4.91 20.35
C LEU A 474 -5.74 3.58 20.95
N LEU A 475 -5.62 2.50 20.17
CA LEU A 475 -6.00 1.14 20.58
C LEU A 475 -4.81 0.38 21.18
N GLY A 476 -3.59 0.64 20.70
CA GLY A 476 -2.40 -0.07 21.16
C GLY A 476 -1.14 0.34 20.42
N ILE A 477 -0.08 -0.45 20.61
CA ILE A 477 1.19 -0.30 19.89
C ILE A 477 1.54 -1.60 19.16
N VAL A 478 2.11 -1.48 17.98
CA VAL A 478 2.60 -2.62 17.20
C VAL A 478 3.76 -3.29 17.91
N ALA A 479 3.68 -4.59 18.16
CA ALA A 479 4.75 -5.36 18.80
C ALA A 479 5.49 -6.26 17.81
N SER A 480 4.76 -6.95 16.91
CA SER A 480 5.36 -7.93 16.00
C SER A 480 4.52 -8.13 14.74
N ASN A 481 5.16 -8.57 13.67
CA ASN A 481 4.51 -9.15 12.49
C ASN A 481 4.62 -10.69 12.54
N THR A 482 4.01 -11.34 11.56
CA THR A 482 4.07 -12.80 11.41
C THR A 482 5.16 -13.17 10.40
N ARG A 483 6.06 -14.06 10.84
CA ARG A 483 7.08 -14.68 9.99
C ARG A 483 6.95 -16.20 10.08
N ASP A 484 6.77 -16.84 8.95
CA ASP A 484 6.85 -18.29 8.82
C ASP A 484 8.32 -18.67 8.61
N THR A 485 8.94 -19.25 9.63
CA THR A 485 10.35 -19.67 9.57
C THR A 485 10.55 -20.90 8.70
N GLY A 486 9.52 -21.73 8.52
CA GLY A 486 9.57 -22.91 7.66
C GLY A 486 9.55 -22.54 6.18
N ALA A 487 8.68 -21.62 5.80
CA ALA A 487 8.58 -21.10 4.43
C ALA A 487 9.53 -19.93 4.17
N GLY A 488 10.20 -19.37 5.20
CA GLY A 488 11.01 -18.16 5.08
C GLY A 488 10.21 -16.91 4.71
N ALA A 489 8.88 -16.95 4.82
CA ALA A 489 7.97 -15.90 4.39
C ALA A 489 7.54 -14.99 5.54
N THR A 490 7.36 -13.70 5.26
CA THR A 490 6.79 -12.73 6.17
C THR A 490 5.42 -12.30 5.66
N TYR A 491 4.43 -12.28 6.56
CA TYR A 491 3.05 -11.89 6.24
C TYR A 491 2.76 -10.50 6.82
N PRO A 492 2.93 -9.42 6.05
CA PRO A 492 2.79 -8.05 6.56
C PRO A 492 1.37 -7.72 7.01
N HIS A 493 0.37 -8.45 6.52
CA HIS A 493 -1.05 -8.23 6.84
C HIS A 493 -1.58 -9.12 7.98
N LEU A 494 -0.69 -9.71 8.77
CA LEU A 494 -1.03 -10.41 10.01
C LEU A 494 -0.02 -10.02 11.08
N ASN A 495 -0.43 -9.18 12.01
CA ASN A 495 0.44 -8.63 13.03
C ASN A 495 -0.24 -8.50 14.38
N PHE A 496 0.56 -8.27 15.42
CA PHE A 496 0.18 -8.34 16.81
C PHE A 496 0.52 -7.02 17.50
N CYS A 497 -0.45 -6.51 18.29
CA CYS A 497 -0.30 -5.26 19.03
C CYS A 497 -0.60 -5.46 20.51
N VAL A 498 0.12 -4.73 21.36
CA VAL A 498 -0.19 -4.66 22.80
C VAL A 498 -1.34 -3.67 22.99
N PRO A 499 -2.48 -4.10 23.59
CA PRO A 499 -3.62 -3.23 23.82
C PRO A 499 -3.27 -2.04 24.72
N ILE A 500 -3.83 -0.89 24.44
CA ILE A 500 -3.61 0.30 25.28
C ILE A 500 -4.17 0.12 26.69
N THR A 501 -5.19 -0.70 26.87
CA THR A 501 -5.76 -1.04 28.18
C THR A 501 -4.79 -1.79 29.10
N VAL A 502 -3.78 -2.47 28.54
CA VAL A 502 -2.67 -3.07 29.30
C VAL A 502 -1.68 -2.00 29.75
N LEU A 503 -1.43 -1.01 28.91
CA LEU A 503 -0.40 0.02 29.10
C LEU A 503 -0.90 1.23 29.91
N GLN A 504 -2.17 1.57 29.78
CA GLN A 504 -2.76 2.76 30.40
C GLN A 504 -2.63 2.81 31.93
N PRO A 505 -2.96 1.74 32.70
CA PRO A 505 -2.88 1.79 34.16
C PRO A 505 -1.46 2.11 34.67
N PRO A 506 -0.39 1.41 34.25
CA PRO A 506 0.97 1.74 34.69
C PRO A 506 1.43 3.12 34.24
N VAL A 507 1.07 3.57 33.01
CA VAL A 507 1.38 4.91 32.50
C VAL A 507 0.72 5.99 33.36
N MET A 508 -0.56 5.84 33.70
CA MET A 508 -1.29 6.80 34.52
C MET A 508 -0.71 6.87 35.95
N ARG A 509 -0.29 5.71 36.51
CA ARG A 509 0.39 5.66 37.79
C ARG A 509 1.73 6.38 37.72
N TYR A 510 2.57 6.09 36.75
CA TYR A 510 3.86 6.75 36.56
C TYR A 510 3.71 8.27 36.39
N ARG A 511 2.77 8.72 35.59
CA ARG A 511 2.51 10.18 35.40
C ARG A 511 2.14 10.90 36.70
N ARG A 512 1.51 10.19 37.64
CA ARG A 512 1.12 10.76 38.93
C ARG A 512 2.24 10.71 39.95
N THR A 513 3.07 9.65 39.97
CA THR A 513 4.05 9.39 41.03
C THR A 513 5.48 9.67 40.64
N GLY A 514 5.80 9.67 39.32
CA GLY A 514 7.18 9.68 38.83
C GLY A 514 7.95 8.39 39.08
N ASP A 515 7.31 7.34 39.63
CA ASP A 515 7.95 6.10 40.04
C ASP A 515 7.93 5.06 38.92
N PRO A 516 9.10 4.67 38.34
CA PRO A 516 9.19 3.65 37.31
C PRO A 516 8.68 2.27 37.74
N SER A 517 8.64 1.98 39.05
CA SER A 517 8.10 0.71 39.55
C SER A 517 6.65 0.47 39.15
N ALA A 518 5.92 1.51 38.74
CA ALA A 518 4.58 1.42 38.17
C ALA A 518 4.49 0.43 37.01
N PHE A 519 5.56 0.27 36.23
CA PHE A 519 5.61 -0.58 35.06
C PHE A 519 5.97 -2.04 35.33
N THR A 520 6.42 -2.40 36.52
CA THR A 520 6.85 -3.79 36.85
C THR A 520 5.74 -4.82 36.70
N VAL A 521 4.47 -4.37 36.76
CA VAL A 521 3.29 -5.20 36.49
C VAL A 521 3.32 -5.81 35.07
N LEU A 522 4.00 -5.18 34.12
CA LEU A 522 4.14 -5.70 32.74
C LEU A 522 5.06 -6.94 32.67
N ASN A 523 5.91 -7.16 33.68
CA ASN A 523 6.73 -8.37 33.79
C ASN A 523 6.01 -9.54 34.50
N GLN A 524 4.90 -9.25 35.20
CA GLN A 524 4.18 -10.18 36.07
C GLN A 524 2.97 -10.85 35.38
N ALA A 525 3.06 -11.12 34.07
CA ALA A 525 1.97 -11.75 33.32
C ALA A 525 1.73 -13.20 33.78
N ASP A 526 0.46 -13.58 33.89
CA ASP A 526 0.04 -14.93 34.22
C ASP A 526 0.32 -15.94 33.09
N LYS A 527 0.10 -17.26 33.38
CA LYS A 527 0.33 -18.33 32.39
C LYS A 527 -0.54 -18.19 31.14
N GLY A 528 -1.76 -17.68 31.29
CA GLY A 528 -2.69 -17.48 30.16
C GLY A 528 -2.20 -16.41 29.21
N VAL A 529 -1.74 -15.27 29.75
CA VAL A 529 -1.16 -14.19 28.96
C VAL A 529 0.12 -14.63 28.25
N ARG A 530 1.00 -15.35 28.96
CA ARG A 530 2.22 -15.92 28.36
C ARG A 530 1.91 -16.91 27.24
N ALA A 531 0.85 -17.72 27.39
CA ALA A 531 0.40 -18.66 26.37
C ALA A 531 -0.16 -17.94 25.13
N ALA A 532 -0.93 -16.85 25.33
CA ALA A 532 -1.46 -16.05 24.23
C ALA A 532 -0.35 -15.40 23.39
N TRP A 533 0.74 -14.93 24.03
CA TRP A 533 1.88 -14.31 23.36
C TRP A 533 2.97 -15.29 22.90
N ARG A 534 2.79 -16.59 23.08
CA ARG A 534 3.72 -17.59 22.57
C ARG A 534 3.53 -17.74 21.05
N LEU A 535 4.03 -16.77 20.29
CA LEU A 535 3.94 -16.70 18.82
C LEU A 535 4.85 -17.73 18.13
N GLN A 536 5.85 -18.28 18.84
CA GLN A 536 6.69 -19.38 18.37
C GLN A 536 6.30 -20.65 19.12
N ARG A 537 5.69 -21.61 18.45
CA ARG A 537 5.64 -22.99 18.92
C ARG A 537 6.88 -23.70 18.39
N GLN A 538 7.51 -24.53 19.24
CA GLN A 538 8.41 -25.56 18.71
C GLN A 538 7.60 -26.38 17.70
N PRO A 539 8.20 -26.72 16.52
CA PRO A 539 7.49 -27.55 15.56
C PRO A 539 7.07 -28.84 16.26
N GLY A 540 5.79 -29.00 16.49
CA GLY A 540 5.20 -30.30 16.75
C GLY A 540 5.36 -31.17 15.52
N PRO A 541 5.23 -32.50 15.64
CA PRO A 541 5.25 -33.38 14.48
C PRO A 541 4.25 -32.81 13.43
N PRO A 542 4.61 -32.86 12.12
CA PRO A 542 3.80 -32.26 11.08
C PRO A 542 2.37 -32.77 11.19
N SER A 543 1.41 -31.85 11.42
CA SER A 543 0.00 -32.21 11.34
C SER A 543 -0.28 -32.60 9.90
N LYS A 544 -0.73 -33.81 9.71
CA LYS A 544 -1.27 -34.25 8.42
C LYS A 544 -2.57 -33.46 8.21
N LEU A 545 -2.51 -32.39 7.42
CA LEU A 545 -3.65 -31.82 6.72
C LEU A 545 -3.63 -32.38 5.32
#